data_ecef8e421cc4709cdf9a5fb8d1df6ff4
#
_entry.id   ecef8e421cc4709cdf9a5fb8d1df6ff4
#
_cell.length_a   1.000
_cell.length_b   1.000
_cell.length_c   1.000
_cell.angle_alpha   90.00
_cell.angle_beta   90.00
_cell.angle_gamma   90.00
#
_symmetry.space_group_name_H-M   'P 1'
#
loop_
_entity.id
_entity.type
_entity.pdbx_description
1 polymer ?
#
loop_
_entity_poly.entity_id
_entity_poly.type
_entity_poly.pdbx_seq_one_letter_code
_entity_poly.pdbx_strand_id
1 'polypeptide(L)'
;MLHIVCHILYSIKSASARGGVKKNTFLQGEQYFFIEYLLIQVYLITVMSTPQQLFTSICRLAGEAAVNYNMTREGDRLLVGLSGGKDSFVLMHVLEHLQKAAPVNFSFAAATFDPGFEGFGTEEIASYCREHNWEHHVVKLDMPQIIKEKSFEKSPCVLCSRLRRGKLYGLASELNCNILALGQHLDDIVISFLMSVCRGQGISTMAPVVMPKQEHYPKVIRPLALVPEKLIADYAATLELPVAGVCAYKEQLLAGDRANFKALLAQLEERIPDIRSNIARSLKRVETEHLL
;
A
#
# COMPACT_ATOMS: atom_id res chain seq x y z
N MET A 1 -11.26 -24.00 -17.02
CA MET A 1 -11.89 -22.96 -17.84
C MET A 1 -10.97 -22.47 -18.96
N LEU A 2 -9.68 -22.18 -18.72
CA LEU A 2 -8.70 -21.79 -19.75
C LEU A 2 -8.60 -22.84 -20.88
N HIS A 3 -8.63 -24.13 -20.55
CA HIS A 3 -8.60 -25.23 -21.51
C HIS A 3 -9.82 -25.25 -22.45
N ILE A 4 -10.99 -24.84 -21.95
CA ILE A 4 -12.22 -24.77 -22.74
C ILE A 4 -12.17 -23.61 -23.71
N VAL A 5 -11.69 -22.45 -23.28
CA VAL A 5 -11.53 -21.25 -24.13
C VAL A 5 -10.49 -21.48 -25.22
N CYS A 6 -9.34 -22.08 -24.89
CA CYS A 6 -8.33 -22.47 -25.89
C CYS A 6 -8.88 -23.49 -26.89
N HIS A 7 -9.68 -24.44 -26.42
CA HIS A 7 -10.30 -25.46 -27.29
C HIS A 7 -11.34 -24.85 -28.26
N ILE A 8 -12.12 -23.89 -27.78
CA ILE A 8 -13.09 -23.14 -28.61
C ILE A 8 -12.37 -22.30 -29.64
N LEU A 9 -11.33 -21.53 -29.25
CA LEU A 9 -10.52 -20.72 -30.17
C LEU A 9 -9.79 -21.59 -31.22
N TYR A 10 -9.25 -22.74 -30.83
CA TYR A 10 -8.62 -23.68 -31.73
C TYR A 10 -9.64 -24.32 -32.71
N SER A 11 -10.84 -24.66 -32.22
CA SER A 11 -11.93 -25.20 -33.05
C SER A 11 -12.43 -24.18 -34.09
N ILE A 12 -12.56 -22.92 -33.71
CA ILE A 12 -12.96 -21.81 -34.61
C ILE A 12 -11.86 -21.56 -35.67
N LYS A 13 -10.57 -21.52 -35.29
CA LYS A 13 -9.46 -21.42 -36.24
C LYS A 13 -9.37 -22.59 -37.19
N SER A 14 -9.58 -23.83 -36.71
CA SER A 14 -9.52 -25.03 -37.53
C SER A 14 -10.71 -25.19 -38.49
N ALA A 15 -11.89 -24.66 -38.13
CA ALA A 15 -13.07 -24.60 -39.01
C ALA A 15 -12.88 -23.58 -40.16
N SER A 16 -12.25 -22.43 -39.88
CA SER A 16 -11.90 -21.43 -40.89
C SER A 16 -10.85 -21.89 -41.88
N ALA A 17 -9.95 -22.79 -41.47
CA ALA A 17 -8.88 -23.34 -42.33
C ALA A 17 -9.32 -24.48 -43.27
N ARG A 18 -10.47 -25.12 -43.03
CA ARG A 18 -11.01 -26.23 -43.82
C ARG A 18 -12.03 -25.76 -44.88
N GLY A 19 -11.71 -24.77 -45.68
CA GLY A 19 -12.39 -24.21 -46.83
C GLY A 19 -13.61 -24.98 -47.34
N GLY A 20 -14.82 -24.56 -46.94
CA GLY A 20 -16.06 -25.18 -47.38
C GLY A 20 -17.32 -24.38 -47.13
N VAL A 21 -17.29 -23.05 -47.03
CA VAL A 21 -18.47 -22.18 -46.88
C VAL A 21 -18.43 -21.05 -47.89
N LYS A 22 -19.42 -21.06 -48.79
CA LYS A 22 -19.59 -20.00 -49.81
C LYS A 22 -19.82 -18.63 -49.18
N LYS A 23 -19.15 -17.62 -49.72
CA LYS A 23 -19.11 -16.24 -49.33
C LYS A 23 -20.51 -15.59 -49.22
N ASN A 24 -20.86 -15.19 -47.98
CA ASN A 24 -21.69 -14.03 -47.70
C ASN A 24 -20.88 -13.14 -46.72
N THR A 25 -20.05 -12.25 -47.29
CA THR A 25 -18.83 -11.75 -46.68
C THR A 25 -18.99 -10.47 -45.85
N PHE A 26 -20.19 -9.98 -45.61
CA PHE A 26 -20.38 -8.73 -44.87
C PHE A 26 -20.90 -8.94 -43.44
N LEU A 27 -21.71 -9.97 -43.19
CA LEU A 27 -22.24 -10.26 -41.84
C LEU A 27 -21.29 -11.10 -40.98
N GLN A 28 -20.30 -11.76 -41.58
CA GLN A 28 -19.32 -12.57 -40.84
C GLN A 28 -18.27 -11.70 -40.10
N GLY A 29 -17.89 -10.55 -40.58
CA GLY A 29 -16.92 -9.66 -39.96
C GLY A 29 -17.44 -9.09 -38.64
N GLU A 30 -18.67 -8.61 -38.62
CA GLU A 30 -19.28 -8.05 -37.40
C GLU A 30 -19.53 -9.11 -36.32
N GLN A 31 -19.91 -10.34 -36.68
CA GLN A 31 -20.07 -11.44 -35.75
C GLN A 31 -18.74 -11.91 -35.16
N TYR A 32 -17.66 -11.93 -35.95
CA TYR A 32 -16.32 -12.25 -35.43
C TYR A 32 -15.83 -11.17 -34.46
N PHE A 33 -16.01 -9.90 -34.81
CA PHE A 33 -15.64 -8.79 -33.94
C PHE A 33 -16.44 -8.77 -32.63
N PHE A 34 -17.72 -9.10 -32.68
CA PHE A 34 -18.58 -9.19 -31.51
C PHE A 34 -18.22 -10.39 -30.62
N ILE A 35 -17.86 -11.53 -31.20
CA ILE A 35 -17.41 -12.72 -30.45
C ILE A 35 -16.03 -12.46 -29.83
N GLU A 36 -15.07 -11.85 -30.53
CA GLU A 36 -13.79 -11.43 -29.96
C GLU A 36 -13.98 -10.42 -28.83
N TYR A 37 -14.83 -9.43 -29.03
CA TYR A 37 -15.17 -8.46 -27.99
C TYR A 37 -15.79 -9.13 -26.76
N LEU A 38 -16.74 -10.04 -26.94
CA LEU A 38 -17.34 -10.82 -25.85
C LEU A 38 -16.30 -11.72 -25.14
N LEU A 39 -15.42 -12.37 -25.89
CA LEU A 39 -14.36 -13.20 -25.33
C LEU A 39 -13.34 -12.35 -24.55
N ILE A 40 -12.99 -11.16 -25.03
CA ILE A 40 -12.15 -10.21 -24.30
C ILE A 40 -12.85 -9.73 -23.05
N GLN A 41 -14.15 -9.42 -23.09
CA GLN A 41 -14.93 -9.04 -21.91
C GLN A 41 -15.02 -10.18 -20.90
N VAL A 42 -15.33 -11.39 -21.33
CA VAL A 42 -15.35 -12.59 -20.48
C VAL A 42 -13.96 -12.87 -19.90
N TYR A 43 -12.89 -12.72 -20.70
CA TYR A 43 -11.51 -12.87 -20.23
C TYR A 43 -11.17 -11.79 -19.19
N LEU A 44 -11.50 -10.51 -19.44
CA LEU A 44 -11.30 -9.43 -18.49
C LEU A 44 -12.08 -9.66 -17.18
N ILE A 45 -13.35 -10.07 -17.27
CA ILE A 45 -14.18 -10.40 -16.09
C ILE A 45 -13.63 -11.62 -15.34
N THR A 46 -13.04 -12.59 -16.03
CA THR A 46 -12.54 -13.83 -15.41
C THR A 46 -11.13 -13.69 -14.85
N VAL A 47 -10.33 -12.76 -15.39
CA VAL A 47 -8.93 -12.51 -14.97
C VAL A 47 -8.82 -11.37 -13.97
N MET A 48 -9.77 -10.43 -13.96
CA MET A 48 -9.80 -9.36 -12.96
C MET A 48 -10.31 -9.92 -11.63
N SER A 49 -9.46 -9.89 -10.61
CA SER A 49 -9.87 -10.19 -9.24
C SER A 49 -11.00 -9.24 -8.82
N THR A 50 -12.07 -9.78 -8.25
CA THR A 50 -13.14 -8.94 -7.73
C THR A 50 -12.64 -8.09 -6.55
N PRO A 51 -13.26 -6.92 -6.28
CA PRO A 51 -12.89 -6.11 -5.11
C PRO A 51 -12.84 -6.93 -3.81
N GLN A 52 -13.79 -7.86 -3.65
CA GLN A 52 -13.84 -8.77 -2.50
C GLN A 52 -12.65 -9.73 -2.44
N GLN A 53 -12.21 -10.28 -3.58
CA GLN A 53 -11.04 -11.17 -3.63
C GLN A 53 -9.73 -10.42 -3.35
N LEU A 54 -9.60 -9.20 -3.88
CA LEU A 54 -8.46 -8.30 -3.60
C LEU A 54 -8.39 -8.01 -2.09
N PHE A 55 -9.50 -7.57 -1.51
CA PHE A 55 -9.57 -7.25 -0.08
C PHE A 55 -9.28 -8.46 0.81
N THR A 56 -9.88 -9.62 0.51
CA THR A 56 -9.63 -10.87 1.23
C THR A 56 -8.13 -11.23 1.21
N SER A 57 -7.48 -11.06 0.05
CA SER A 57 -6.05 -11.33 -0.09
C SER A 57 -5.20 -10.36 0.74
N ILE A 58 -5.55 -9.08 0.76
CA ILE A 58 -4.88 -8.07 1.58
C ILE A 58 -5.05 -8.40 3.07
N CYS A 59 -6.27 -8.67 3.52
CA CYS A 59 -6.57 -9.00 4.92
C CYS A 59 -5.83 -10.27 5.37
N ARG A 60 -5.75 -11.30 4.51
CA ARG A 60 -4.99 -12.52 4.81
C ARG A 60 -3.51 -12.23 5.03
N LEU A 61 -2.87 -11.45 4.13
CA LEU A 61 -1.45 -11.09 4.25
C LEU A 61 -1.19 -10.17 5.45
N ALA A 62 -2.09 -9.24 5.74
CA ALA A 62 -2.00 -8.37 6.91
C ALA A 62 -2.18 -9.15 8.22
N GLY A 63 -3.12 -10.09 8.26
CA GLY A 63 -3.30 -11.00 9.38
C GLY A 63 -2.07 -11.89 9.60
N GLU A 64 -1.49 -12.42 8.53
CA GLU A 64 -0.23 -13.17 8.58
C GLU A 64 0.92 -12.31 9.15
N ALA A 65 1.03 -11.06 8.72
CA ALA A 65 2.01 -10.13 9.28
C ALA A 65 1.76 -9.86 10.77
N ALA A 66 0.51 -9.62 11.16
CA ALA A 66 0.13 -9.36 12.56
C ALA A 66 0.53 -10.52 13.48
N VAL A 67 0.29 -11.76 13.06
CA VAL A 67 0.65 -12.98 13.80
C VAL A 67 2.16 -13.20 13.81
N ASN A 68 2.81 -13.21 12.63
CA ASN A 68 4.24 -13.51 12.51
C ASN A 68 5.14 -12.54 13.27
N TYR A 69 4.69 -11.29 13.43
CA TYR A 69 5.47 -10.23 14.10
C TYR A 69 4.89 -9.79 15.45
N ASN A 70 3.89 -10.49 15.99
CA ASN A 70 3.24 -10.15 17.26
C ASN A 70 2.85 -8.66 17.35
N MET A 71 2.12 -8.18 16.31
CA MET A 71 1.85 -6.75 16.16
C MET A 71 0.84 -6.23 17.18
N THR A 72 -0.17 -7.02 17.54
CA THR A 72 -1.24 -6.65 18.47
C THR A 72 -1.47 -7.70 19.55
N ARG A 73 -1.98 -7.27 20.68
CA ARG A 73 -2.37 -8.09 21.83
C ARG A 73 -3.75 -7.66 22.33
N GLU A 74 -4.32 -8.45 23.21
CA GLU A 74 -5.58 -8.12 23.88
C GLU A 74 -5.49 -6.76 24.58
N GLY A 75 -6.49 -5.90 24.33
CA GLY A 75 -6.62 -4.58 24.93
C GLY A 75 -5.76 -3.48 24.29
N ASP A 76 -5.00 -3.76 23.23
CA ASP A 76 -4.21 -2.73 22.55
C ASP A 76 -5.11 -1.63 21.94
N ARG A 77 -4.62 -0.38 22.00
CA ARG A 77 -5.24 0.76 21.32
C ARG A 77 -4.25 1.35 20.30
N LEU A 78 -4.66 1.40 19.04
CA LEU A 78 -3.83 1.82 17.92
C LEU A 78 -4.14 3.27 17.53
N LEU A 79 -3.11 4.06 17.25
CA LEU A 79 -3.23 5.29 16.47
C LEU A 79 -2.77 5.00 15.04
N VAL A 80 -3.63 5.22 14.05
CA VAL A 80 -3.31 5.02 12.64
C VAL A 80 -2.86 6.33 12.01
N GLY A 81 -1.66 6.36 11.44
CA GLY A 81 -1.19 7.52 10.66
C GLY A 81 -1.90 7.57 9.29
N LEU A 82 -3.02 8.28 9.23
CA LEU A 82 -3.82 8.45 8.02
C LEU A 82 -3.28 9.63 7.21
N SER A 83 -2.46 9.32 6.19
CA SER A 83 -1.76 10.34 5.39
C SER A 83 -2.60 10.94 4.26
N GLY A 84 -3.81 10.40 4.01
CA GLY A 84 -4.61 10.73 2.83
C GLY A 84 -4.18 9.98 1.55
N GLY A 85 -3.12 9.18 1.61
CA GLY A 85 -2.73 8.29 0.51
C GLY A 85 -3.48 6.96 0.55
N LYS A 86 -3.62 6.31 -0.63
CA LYS A 86 -4.31 5.02 -0.81
C LYS A 86 -3.92 3.96 0.23
N ASP A 87 -2.63 3.85 0.55
CA ASP A 87 -2.10 2.80 1.43
C ASP A 87 -2.61 2.96 2.86
N SER A 88 -2.74 4.21 3.33
CA SER A 88 -3.25 4.50 4.66
C SER A 88 -4.76 4.29 4.79
N PHE A 89 -5.53 4.56 3.72
CA PHE A 89 -6.96 4.22 3.70
C PHE A 89 -7.19 2.72 3.65
N VAL A 90 -6.45 2.00 2.80
CA VAL A 90 -6.54 0.53 2.75
C VAL A 90 -6.17 -0.08 4.11
N LEU A 91 -5.17 0.49 4.82
CA LEU A 91 -4.86 0.08 6.19
C LEU A 91 -6.05 0.27 7.13
N MET A 92 -6.79 1.38 7.03
CA MET A 92 -8.00 1.60 7.87
C MET A 92 -9.05 0.52 7.65
N HIS A 93 -9.39 0.21 6.39
CA HIS A 93 -10.33 -0.86 6.06
C HIS A 93 -9.86 -2.23 6.56
N VAL A 94 -8.56 -2.51 6.42
CA VAL A 94 -7.96 -3.76 6.92
C VAL A 94 -8.07 -3.85 8.45
N LEU A 95 -7.78 -2.77 9.18
CA LEU A 95 -7.88 -2.76 10.64
C LEU A 95 -9.32 -2.90 11.11
N GLU A 96 -10.28 -2.26 10.43
CA GLU A 96 -11.71 -2.44 10.71
C GLU A 96 -12.13 -3.90 10.52
N HIS A 97 -11.67 -4.55 9.47
CA HIS A 97 -11.93 -5.98 9.24
C HIS A 97 -11.27 -6.85 10.32
N LEU A 98 -9.99 -6.62 10.60
CA LEU A 98 -9.25 -7.39 11.60
C LEU A 98 -9.79 -7.20 13.01
N GLN A 99 -10.31 -6.02 13.37
CA GLN A 99 -10.97 -5.77 14.65
C GLN A 99 -12.17 -6.70 14.89
N LYS A 100 -12.86 -7.08 13.80
CA LYS A 100 -14.03 -7.99 13.84
C LYS A 100 -13.63 -9.47 13.75
N ALA A 101 -12.51 -9.79 13.12
CA ALA A 101 -12.11 -11.15 12.75
C ALA A 101 -10.95 -11.72 13.59
N ALA A 102 -10.13 -10.86 14.23
CA ALA A 102 -8.98 -11.31 15.00
C ALA A 102 -9.38 -11.97 16.32
N PRO A 103 -8.55 -12.91 16.83
CA PRO A 103 -8.80 -13.56 18.12
C PRO A 103 -8.52 -12.67 19.35
N VAL A 104 -8.01 -11.45 19.13
CA VAL A 104 -7.68 -10.47 20.17
C VAL A 104 -8.49 -9.20 19.94
N ASN A 105 -8.99 -8.61 21.02
CA ASN A 105 -9.71 -7.36 20.97
C ASN A 105 -8.73 -6.19 20.99
N PHE A 106 -8.87 -5.28 20.05
CA PHE A 106 -8.14 -4.01 20.01
C PHE A 106 -9.06 -2.89 19.51
N SER A 107 -8.70 -1.66 19.79
CA SER A 107 -9.37 -0.47 19.25
C SER A 107 -8.41 0.38 18.46
N PHE A 108 -8.92 1.25 17.58
CA PHE A 108 -8.07 2.18 16.83
C PHE A 108 -8.76 3.53 16.63
N ALA A 109 -7.91 4.56 16.52
CA ALA A 109 -8.25 5.90 16.08
C ALA A 109 -7.32 6.28 14.92
N ALA A 110 -7.75 7.18 14.06
CA ALA A 110 -6.95 7.71 12.96
C ALA A 110 -6.45 9.12 13.27
N ALA A 111 -5.26 9.46 12.78
CA ALA A 111 -4.72 10.80 12.85
C ALA A 111 -4.20 11.26 11.48
N THR A 112 -4.73 12.37 10.98
CA THR A 112 -4.23 13.06 9.79
C THR A 112 -3.37 14.24 10.19
N PHE A 113 -2.17 14.31 9.63
CA PHE A 113 -1.27 15.42 9.84
C PHE A 113 -1.51 16.50 8.78
N ASP A 114 -1.94 17.69 9.22
CA ASP A 114 -2.09 18.88 8.39
C ASP A 114 -0.82 19.74 8.50
N PRO A 115 -0.01 19.84 7.44
CA PRO A 115 1.22 20.65 7.46
C PRO A 115 0.98 22.16 7.37
N GLY A 116 -0.26 22.63 7.19
CA GLY A 116 -0.62 24.05 7.09
C GLY A 116 -0.29 24.71 5.75
N PHE A 117 -0.07 23.93 4.68
CA PHE A 117 0.08 24.49 3.33
C PHE A 117 -1.29 24.90 2.77
N GLU A 118 -1.32 25.98 2.01
CA GLU A 118 -2.53 26.44 1.32
C GLU A 118 -3.05 25.33 0.38
N GLY A 119 -4.35 25.06 0.41
CA GLY A 119 -4.98 23.99 -0.36
C GLY A 119 -4.76 22.59 0.18
N PHE A 120 -4.08 22.40 1.32
CA PHE A 120 -4.01 21.09 1.98
C PHE A 120 -5.27 20.88 2.82
N GLY A 121 -6.34 20.38 2.16
CA GLY A 121 -7.61 20.09 2.81
C GLY A 121 -7.59 18.74 3.55
N THR A 122 -8.11 18.74 4.77
CA THR A 122 -8.32 17.51 5.56
C THR A 122 -9.80 17.19 5.75
N GLU A 123 -10.70 18.03 5.24
CA GLU A 123 -12.15 17.90 5.46
C GLU A 123 -12.74 16.67 4.74
N GLU A 124 -12.30 16.40 3.51
CA GLU A 124 -12.73 15.20 2.77
C GLU A 124 -12.29 13.93 3.51
N ILE A 125 -11.08 13.91 4.09
CA ILE A 125 -10.61 12.80 4.90
C ILE A 125 -11.47 12.65 6.16
N ALA A 126 -11.77 13.76 6.82
CA ALA A 126 -12.61 13.78 8.01
C ALA A 126 -14.06 13.32 7.70
N SER A 127 -14.61 13.72 6.54
CA SER A 127 -15.94 13.25 6.08
C SER A 127 -15.94 11.75 5.86
N TYR A 128 -14.96 11.24 5.14
CA TYR A 128 -14.79 9.81 4.90
C TYR A 128 -14.69 9.01 6.21
N CYS A 129 -13.93 9.50 7.18
CA CYS A 129 -13.83 8.86 8.49
C CYS A 129 -15.19 8.87 9.23
N ARG A 130 -15.96 9.96 9.16
CA ARG A 130 -17.32 10.03 9.76
C ARG A 130 -18.29 9.04 9.14
N GLU A 131 -18.25 8.88 7.80
CA GLU A 131 -19.10 7.94 7.07
C GLU A 131 -18.84 6.49 7.48
N HIS A 132 -17.58 6.17 7.80
CA HIS A 132 -17.15 4.85 8.29
C HIS A 132 -17.24 4.71 9.81
N ASN A 133 -17.68 5.74 10.56
CA ASN A 133 -17.67 5.78 12.02
C ASN A 133 -16.29 5.55 12.63
N TRP A 134 -15.21 6.00 11.97
CA TRP A 134 -13.86 5.94 12.49
C TRP A 134 -13.56 7.17 13.34
N GLU A 135 -13.03 6.95 14.55
CA GLU A 135 -12.48 8.03 15.38
C GLU A 135 -11.32 8.70 14.66
N HIS A 136 -11.42 10.01 14.41
CA HIS A 136 -10.44 10.74 13.61
C HIS A 136 -10.02 12.06 14.24
N HIS A 137 -8.71 12.32 14.25
CA HIS A 137 -8.09 13.51 14.78
C HIS A 137 -7.24 14.21 13.71
N VAL A 138 -7.29 15.53 13.65
CA VAL A 138 -6.43 16.34 12.77
C VAL A 138 -5.35 17.01 13.60
N VAL A 139 -4.09 16.72 13.30
CA VAL A 139 -2.91 17.29 13.94
C VAL A 139 -2.36 18.39 13.06
N LYS A 140 -2.58 19.64 13.46
CA LYS A 140 -2.12 20.81 12.69
C LYS A 140 -0.70 21.23 13.06
N LEU A 141 0.06 21.65 12.06
CA LEU A 141 1.37 22.27 12.22
C LEU A 141 1.57 23.32 11.11
N ASP A 142 2.04 24.49 11.45
CA ASP A 142 2.35 25.53 10.46
C ASP A 142 3.78 25.33 9.91
N MET A 143 3.90 24.40 8.95
CA MET A 143 5.18 24.13 8.28
C MET A 143 5.71 25.34 7.50
N PRO A 144 4.89 26.14 6.78
CA PRO A 144 5.34 27.36 6.14
C PRO A 144 6.07 28.30 7.08
N GLN A 145 5.49 28.59 8.25
CA GLN A 145 6.12 29.45 9.26
C GLN A 145 7.40 28.83 9.82
N ILE A 146 7.37 27.55 10.17
CA ILE A 146 8.54 26.84 10.73
C ILE A 146 9.72 26.81 9.75
N ILE A 147 9.48 26.62 8.46
CA ILE A 147 10.51 26.63 7.42
C ILE A 147 11.10 28.04 7.29
N LYS A 148 10.26 29.08 7.34
CA LYS A 148 10.69 30.48 7.25
C LYS A 148 11.56 30.90 8.45
N GLU A 149 11.20 30.51 9.67
CA GLU A 149 11.92 30.84 10.90
C GLU A 149 13.25 30.11 11.06
N LYS A 150 13.29 28.87 10.59
CA LYS A 150 14.51 28.04 10.69
C LYS A 150 15.19 28.05 9.34
N SER A 151 16.18 28.90 9.08
CA SER A 151 17.04 28.82 7.88
C SER A 151 17.59 27.41 7.70
N PHE A 152 16.82 26.54 7.04
CA PHE A 152 17.06 25.11 7.04
C PHE A 152 18.02 24.73 5.92
N GLU A 153 19.23 24.28 6.27
CA GLU A 153 20.23 23.76 5.35
C GLU A 153 19.85 22.39 4.75
N LYS A 154 18.85 21.70 5.34
CA LYS A 154 18.38 20.36 4.91
C LYS A 154 16.99 20.44 4.28
N SER A 155 16.66 19.43 3.47
CA SER A 155 15.35 19.32 2.81
C SER A 155 14.18 19.53 3.79
N PRO A 156 13.20 20.42 3.46
CA PRO A 156 11.98 20.63 4.27
C PRO A 156 11.22 19.33 4.58
N CYS A 157 11.28 18.33 3.70
CA CYS A 157 10.65 17.04 3.89
C CYS A 157 11.23 16.24 5.07
N VAL A 158 12.52 16.36 5.35
CA VAL A 158 13.17 15.71 6.50
C VAL A 158 12.66 16.33 7.80
N LEU A 159 12.56 17.66 7.86
CA LEU A 159 12.02 18.38 9.01
C LEU A 159 10.56 18.01 9.24
N CYS A 160 9.71 18.10 8.19
CA CYS A 160 8.30 17.76 8.24
C CYS A 160 8.10 16.32 8.75
N SER A 161 8.87 15.37 8.23
CA SER A 161 8.79 13.96 8.66
C SER A 161 9.13 13.76 10.13
N ARG A 162 10.13 14.50 10.64
CA ARG A 162 10.52 14.46 12.07
C ARG A 162 9.43 15.05 12.96
N LEU A 163 8.94 16.23 12.61
CA LEU A 163 7.89 16.93 13.38
C LEU A 163 6.58 16.16 13.38
N ARG A 164 6.17 15.63 12.21
CA ARG A 164 4.99 14.74 12.09
C ARG A 164 5.08 13.57 13.03
N ARG A 165 6.24 12.89 13.07
CA ARG A 165 6.44 11.75 13.98
C ARG A 165 6.30 12.16 15.44
N GLY A 166 6.93 13.26 15.84
CA GLY A 166 6.83 13.76 17.22
C GLY A 166 5.40 14.09 17.61
N LYS A 167 4.66 14.75 16.72
CA LYS A 167 3.24 15.09 16.95
C LYS A 167 2.36 13.85 17.04
N LEU A 168 2.57 12.85 16.18
CA LEU A 168 1.82 11.57 16.25
C LEU A 168 2.12 10.82 17.55
N TYR A 169 3.35 10.85 18.04
CA TYR A 169 3.70 10.24 19.34
C TYR A 169 3.01 10.96 20.51
N GLY A 170 2.99 12.30 20.49
CA GLY A 170 2.27 13.09 21.49
C GLY A 170 0.79 12.76 21.50
N LEU A 171 0.14 12.77 20.34
CA LEU A 171 -1.28 12.42 20.23
C LEU A 171 -1.56 10.97 20.66
N ALA A 172 -0.67 10.03 20.33
CA ALA A 172 -0.82 8.65 20.79
C ALA A 172 -0.84 8.56 22.33
N SER A 173 0.03 9.32 22.99
CA SER A 173 0.05 9.41 24.46
C SER A 173 -1.24 10.05 25.01
N GLU A 174 -1.71 11.14 24.42
CA GLU A 174 -2.95 11.84 24.82
C GLU A 174 -4.19 10.94 24.70
N LEU A 175 -4.23 10.10 23.66
CA LEU A 175 -5.33 9.18 23.39
C LEU A 175 -5.15 7.81 24.06
N ASN A 176 -4.11 7.62 24.86
CA ASN A 176 -3.74 6.33 25.46
C ASN A 176 -3.56 5.22 24.41
N CYS A 177 -3.05 5.56 23.22
CA CYS A 177 -2.69 4.60 22.19
C CYS A 177 -1.26 4.10 22.42
N ASN A 178 -1.11 2.81 22.71
CA ASN A 178 0.19 2.18 22.93
C ASN A 178 0.86 1.70 21.63
N ILE A 179 0.16 1.79 20.51
CA ILE A 179 0.66 1.41 19.18
C ILE A 179 0.41 2.54 18.18
N LEU A 180 1.42 2.78 17.30
CA LEU A 180 1.29 3.59 16.09
C LEU A 180 1.32 2.67 14.87
N ALA A 181 0.21 2.58 14.13
CA ALA A 181 0.09 1.80 12.91
C ALA A 181 0.33 2.67 11.67
N LEU A 182 1.16 2.20 10.76
CA LEU A 182 1.56 2.92 9.55
C LEU A 182 1.32 2.06 8.30
N GLY A 183 0.87 2.70 7.21
CA GLY A 183 0.52 2.05 5.95
C GLY A 183 1.70 1.68 5.03
N GLN A 184 2.92 1.53 5.57
CA GLN A 184 4.03 1.03 4.75
C GLN A 184 3.82 -0.45 4.42
N HIS A 185 4.09 -0.79 3.16
CA HIS A 185 3.83 -2.09 2.56
C HIS A 185 5.12 -2.81 2.13
N LEU A 186 5.00 -4.01 1.55
CA LEU A 186 6.13 -4.85 1.14
C LEU A 186 7.16 -4.09 0.27
N ASP A 187 6.69 -3.35 -0.74
CA ASP A 187 7.57 -2.61 -1.66
C ASP A 187 8.37 -1.52 -0.93
N ASP A 188 7.77 -0.85 0.08
CA ASP A 188 8.47 0.12 0.92
C ASP A 188 9.64 -0.50 1.68
N ILE A 189 9.43 -1.69 2.21
CA ILE A 189 10.44 -2.46 2.95
C ILE A 189 11.59 -2.85 2.01
N VAL A 190 11.26 -3.37 0.82
CA VAL A 190 12.24 -3.79 -0.18
C VAL A 190 13.03 -2.60 -0.72
N ILE A 191 12.36 -1.50 -1.07
CA ILE A 191 13.02 -0.27 -1.52
C ILE A 191 13.95 0.28 -0.43
N SER A 192 13.51 0.30 0.83
CA SER A 192 14.34 0.75 1.95
C SER A 192 15.58 -0.11 2.13
N PHE A 193 15.46 -1.42 1.95
CA PHE A 193 16.58 -2.36 1.96
C PHE A 193 17.56 -2.08 0.83
N LEU A 194 17.10 -1.98 -0.41
CA LEU A 194 17.94 -1.69 -1.56
C LEU A 194 18.67 -0.35 -1.40
N MET A 195 17.99 0.68 -0.91
CA MET A 195 18.62 1.96 -0.61
C MET A 195 19.73 1.83 0.44
N SER A 196 19.51 1.05 1.49
CA SER A 196 20.51 0.83 2.56
C SER A 196 21.74 0.12 2.02
N VAL A 197 21.57 -0.99 1.32
CA VAL A 197 22.67 -1.80 0.78
C VAL A 197 23.43 -1.04 -0.28
N CYS A 198 22.77 -0.45 -1.27
CA CYS A 198 23.42 0.28 -2.37
C CYS A 198 24.15 1.56 -1.94
N ARG A 199 23.86 2.06 -0.73
CA ARG A 199 24.54 3.24 -0.15
C ARG A 199 25.56 2.89 0.93
N GLY A 200 25.86 1.61 1.12
CA GLY A 200 26.81 1.17 2.14
C GLY A 200 26.37 1.43 3.58
N GLN A 201 25.05 1.53 3.83
CA GLN A 201 24.49 1.75 5.16
C GLN A 201 24.21 0.44 5.92
N GLY A 202 24.69 -0.67 5.37
CA GLY A 202 24.53 -2.00 5.95
C GLY A 202 23.24 -2.71 5.53
N ILE A 203 23.06 -3.91 6.06
CA ILE A 203 21.90 -4.77 5.82
C ILE A 203 20.78 -4.34 6.78
N SER A 204 19.98 -3.36 6.38
CA SER A 204 18.88 -2.84 7.20
C SER A 204 17.68 -2.43 6.34
N THR A 205 16.50 -2.42 6.94
CA THR A 205 15.26 -1.98 6.29
C THR A 205 14.26 -1.44 7.32
N MET A 206 13.06 -1.10 6.87
CA MET A 206 11.92 -0.78 7.74
C MET A 206 11.41 -2.07 8.37
N ALA A 207 11.67 -2.29 9.66
CA ALA A 207 11.14 -3.46 10.34
C ALA A 207 9.60 -3.42 10.42
N PRO A 208 8.90 -4.57 10.28
CA PRO A 208 7.45 -4.66 10.47
C PRO A 208 6.97 -4.18 11.85
N VAL A 209 7.81 -4.35 12.87
CA VAL A 209 7.60 -3.87 14.24
C VAL A 209 8.84 -3.14 14.72
N VAL A 210 8.66 -1.97 15.30
CA VAL A 210 9.73 -1.21 15.96
C VAL A 210 9.31 -0.95 17.41
N MET A 211 10.09 -1.48 18.34
CA MET A 211 9.86 -1.26 19.77
C MET A 211 10.24 0.17 20.15
N PRO A 212 9.53 0.78 21.10
CA PRO A 212 9.82 2.14 21.53
C PRO A 212 11.20 2.22 22.18
N LYS A 213 11.89 3.34 21.93
CA LYS A 213 13.18 3.64 22.60
C LYS A 213 12.99 4.26 23.99
N GLN A 214 11.81 4.77 24.28
CA GLN A 214 11.43 5.40 25.53
C GLN A 214 10.08 4.82 25.97
N GLU A 215 9.89 4.63 27.25
CA GLU A 215 8.76 3.90 27.83
C GLU A 215 7.37 4.47 27.43
N HIS A 216 7.31 5.79 27.26
CA HIS A 216 6.07 6.49 26.90
C HIS A 216 5.84 6.63 25.38
N TYR A 217 6.71 6.11 24.53
CA TYR A 217 6.49 6.12 23.08
C TYR A 217 5.71 4.89 22.65
N PRO A 218 4.83 5.03 21.62
CA PRO A 218 4.11 3.89 21.10
C PRO A 218 5.05 2.92 20.36
N LYS A 219 4.73 1.64 20.43
CA LYS A 219 5.27 0.64 19.50
C LYS A 219 4.80 0.97 18.07
N VAL A 220 5.70 0.94 17.08
CA VAL A 220 5.32 1.18 15.68
C VAL A 220 5.11 -0.16 14.99
N ILE A 221 3.97 -0.31 14.29
CA ILE A 221 3.67 -1.50 13.49
C ILE A 221 3.36 -1.15 12.04
N ARG A 222 3.58 -2.12 11.13
CA ARG A 222 3.28 -2.02 9.70
C ARG A 222 2.46 -3.23 9.27
N PRO A 223 1.13 -3.21 9.48
CA PRO A 223 0.29 -4.37 9.15
C PRO A 223 0.35 -4.79 7.68
N LEU A 224 0.60 -3.84 6.76
CA LEU A 224 0.73 -4.10 5.33
C LEU A 224 2.14 -4.58 4.91
N ALA A 225 3.04 -4.92 5.84
CA ALA A 225 4.43 -5.28 5.58
C ALA A 225 4.62 -6.46 4.60
N LEU A 226 3.65 -7.35 4.49
CA LEU A 226 3.67 -8.49 3.56
C LEU A 226 2.78 -8.27 2.32
N VAL A 227 2.10 -7.14 2.21
CA VAL A 227 1.15 -6.84 1.13
C VAL A 227 1.89 -6.12 0.00
N PRO A 228 1.87 -6.65 -1.25
CA PRO A 228 2.43 -5.96 -2.42
C PRO A 228 1.68 -4.65 -2.73
N GLU A 229 2.39 -3.60 -3.12
CA GLU A 229 1.80 -2.30 -3.50
C GLU A 229 0.74 -2.44 -4.60
N LYS A 230 1.00 -3.31 -5.58
CA LYS A 230 0.05 -3.56 -6.68
C LYS A 230 -1.31 -4.00 -6.17
N LEU A 231 -1.34 -4.92 -5.21
CA LEU A 231 -2.59 -5.43 -4.64
C LEU A 231 -3.36 -4.33 -3.90
N ILE A 232 -2.64 -3.45 -3.19
CA ILE A 232 -3.22 -2.28 -2.52
C ILE A 232 -3.78 -1.29 -3.56
N ALA A 233 -3.02 -1.02 -4.63
CA ALA A 233 -3.44 -0.10 -5.69
C ALA A 233 -4.67 -0.61 -6.44
N ASP A 234 -4.68 -1.90 -6.80
CA ASP A 234 -5.81 -2.53 -7.49
C ASP A 234 -7.10 -2.47 -6.62
N TYR A 235 -6.99 -2.72 -5.31
CA TYR A 235 -8.13 -2.59 -4.40
C TYR A 235 -8.54 -1.14 -4.19
N ALA A 236 -7.59 -0.24 -3.95
CA ALA A 236 -7.87 1.19 -3.75
C ALA A 236 -8.59 1.82 -4.95
N ALA A 237 -8.29 1.35 -6.17
CA ALA A 237 -8.98 1.80 -7.40
C ALA A 237 -10.47 1.40 -7.44
N THR A 238 -10.90 0.48 -6.61
CA THR A 238 -12.32 0.07 -6.47
C THR A 238 -13.06 0.89 -5.41
N LEU A 239 -12.37 1.75 -4.68
CA LEU A 239 -12.91 2.59 -3.61
C LEU A 239 -12.98 4.06 -4.07
N GLU A 240 -13.99 4.77 -3.63
CA GLU A 240 -14.10 6.22 -3.78
C GLU A 240 -13.33 6.92 -2.65
N LEU A 241 -11.99 6.85 -2.72
CA LEU A 241 -11.14 7.44 -1.70
C LEU A 241 -11.05 8.96 -1.86
N PRO A 242 -11.08 9.71 -0.74
CA PRO A 242 -10.92 11.16 -0.79
C PRO A 242 -9.51 11.53 -1.25
N VAL A 243 -9.41 12.62 -2.00
CA VAL A 243 -8.14 13.15 -2.46
C VAL A 243 -7.60 14.10 -1.39
N ALA A 244 -6.55 13.69 -0.70
CA ALA A 244 -5.83 14.61 0.18
C ALA A 244 -5.20 15.75 -0.61
N GLY A 245 -5.13 16.93 -0.01
CA GLY A 245 -4.46 18.09 -0.60
C GLY A 245 -3.00 17.79 -0.96
N VAL A 246 -2.49 18.53 -1.93
CA VAL A 246 -1.14 18.33 -2.45
C VAL A 246 -0.12 19.04 -1.58
N CYS A 247 0.89 18.34 -1.08
CA CYS A 247 2.03 18.95 -0.42
C CYS A 247 2.83 19.82 -1.41
N ALA A 248 3.18 21.05 -1.03
CA ALA A 248 3.97 21.98 -1.86
C ALA A 248 5.33 21.41 -2.33
N TYR A 249 5.86 20.41 -1.63
CA TYR A 249 7.14 19.75 -1.94
C TYR A 249 6.96 18.37 -2.60
N LYS A 250 5.78 18.06 -3.16
CA LYS A 250 5.48 16.76 -3.77
C LYS A 250 6.44 16.40 -4.91
N GLU A 251 6.79 17.36 -5.75
CA GLU A 251 7.69 17.14 -6.89
C GLU A 251 9.10 16.72 -6.42
N GLN A 252 9.60 17.33 -5.35
CA GLN A 252 10.90 16.95 -4.77
C GLN A 252 10.90 15.54 -4.20
N LEU A 253 9.76 15.10 -3.64
CA LEU A 253 9.59 13.73 -3.17
C LEU A 253 9.55 12.73 -4.33
N LEU A 254 8.92 13.08 -5.46
CA LEU A 254 8.81 12.23 -6.64
C LEU A 254 10.12 12.13 -7.42
N ALA A 255 10.98 13.17 -7.38
CA ALA A 255 12.31 13.17 -8.00
C ALA A 255 13.40 12.56 -7.11
N GLY A 256 13.07 12.11 -5.91
CA GLY A 256 14.04 11.62 -4.93
C GLY A 256 14.50 10.18 -5.19
N ASP A 257 15.55 9.80 -4.49
CA ASP A 257 16.18 8.46 -4.56
C ASP A 257 15.20 7.29 -4.46
N ARG A 258 14.16 7.44 -3.63
CA ARG A 258 13.15 6.42 -3.45
C ARG A 258 12.41 6.10 -4.76
N ALA A 259 12.15 7.10 -5.60
CA ALA A 259 11.54 6.92 -6.90
C ALA A 259 12.48 6.17 -7.86
N ASN A 260 13.78 6.50 -7.84
CA ASN A 260 14.78 5.80 -8.63
C ASN A 260 14.89 4.31 -8.25
N PHE A 261 14.90 4.00 -6.95
CA PHE A 261 14.92 2.61 -6.48
C PHE A 261 13.61 1.87 -6.76
N LYS A 262 12.47 2.57 -6.78
CA LYS A 262 11.20 2.00 -7.21
C LYS A 262 11.23 1.60 -8.70
N ALA A 263 11.77 2.44 -9.55
CA ALA A 263 11.95 2.15 -10.97
C ALA A 263 12.94 0.99 -11.19
N LEU A 264 14.07 0.97 -10.47
CA LEU A 264 15.02 -0.13 -10.51
C LEU A 264 14.39 -1.47 -10.10
N LEU A 265 13.59 -1.46 -9.04
CA LEU A 265 12.89 -2.66 -8.56
C LEU A 265 11.90 -3.19 -9.60
N ALA A 266 11.20 -2.30 -10.32
CA ALA A 266 10.31 -2.70 -11.41
C ALA A 266 11.08 -3.36 -12.56
N GLN A 267 12.23 -2.82 -12.97
CA GLN A 267 13.10 -3.42 -14.00
C GLN A 267 13.66 -4.79 -13.55
N LEU A 268 13.99 -4.95 -12.29
CA LEU A 268 14.45 -6.24 -11.74
C LEU A 268 13.34 -7.28 -11.79
N GLU A 269 12.09 -6.88 -11.52
CA GLU A 269 10.95 -7.81 -11.52
C GLU A 269 10.63 -8.36 -12.91
N GLU A 270 10.86 -7.59 -13.98
CA GLU A 270 10.75 -8.08 -15.36
C GLU A 270 11.69 -9.25 -15.67
N ARG A 271 12.85 -9.29 -15.00
CA ARG A 271 13.87 -10.32 -15.20
C ARG A 271 13.82 -11.43 -14.16
N ILE A 272 13.40 -11.11 -12.96
CA ILE A 272 13.37 -12.02 -11.81
C ILE A 272 11.97 -11.98 -11.21
N PRO A 273 11.07 -12.87 -11.61
CA PRO A 273 9.73 -12.95 -11.04
C PRO A 273 9.78 -13.07 -9.51
N ASP A 274 8.81 -12.46 -8.84
CA ASP A 274 8.69 -12.46 -7.37
C ASP A 274 9.87 -11.86 -6.61
N ILE A 275 10.69 -11.01 -7.25
CA ILE A 275 11.90 -10.43 -6.63
C ILE A 275 11.59 -9.74 -5.29
N ARG A 276 10.45 -9.06 -5.15
CA ARG A 276 10.03 -8.42 -3.90
C ARG A 276 9.89 -9.42 -2.77
N SER A 277 9.16 -10.49 -3.02
CA SER A 277 8.95 -11.58 -2.05
C SER A 277 10.26 -12.32 -1.75
N ASN A 278 11.11 -12.49 -2.75
CA ASN A 278 12.41 -13.14 -2.59
C ASN A 278 13.33 -12.31 -1.67
N ILE A 279 13.44 -11.01 -1.89
CA ILE A 279 14.22 -10.11 -1.04
C ILE A 279 13.66 -10.11 0.40
N ALA A 280 12.35 -9.96 0.57
CA ALA A 280 11.74 -9.97 1.90
C ALA A 280 11.95 -11.29 2.65
N ARG A 281 11.95 -12.42 1.94
CA ARG A 281 12.23 -13.75 2.49
C ARG A 281 13.69 -13.88 2.89
N SER A 282 14.62 -13.37 2.08
CA SER A 282 16.05 -13.37 2.37
C SER A 282 16.40 -12.57 3.61
N LEU A 283 15.70 -11.46 3.86
CA LEU A 283 15.85 -10.66 5.08
C LEU A 283 15.52 -11.41 6.37
N LYS A 284 14.76 -12.51 6.29
CA LYS A 284 14.47 -13.39 7.45
C LYS A 284 15.56 -14.46 7.68
N ARG A 285 16.51 -14.61 6.75
CA ARG A 285 17.53 -15.66 6.77
C ARG A 285 18.91 -15.06 6.51
N VAL A 286 19.35 -14.19 7.42
CA VAL A 286 20.69 -13.59 7.31
C VAL A 286 21.66 -14.51 8.05
N GLU A 287 22.57 -15.12 7.32
CA GLU A 287 23.65 -15.97 7.83
C GLU A 287 24.85 -15.08 8.14
N THR A 288 24.94 -14.59 9.37
CA THR A 288 25.95 -13.60 9.77
C THR A 288 27.38 -14.14 9.68
N GLU A 289 27.56 -15.46 9.76
CA GLU A 289 28.85 -16.14 9.65
C GLU A 289 29.45 -16.06 8.23
N HIS A 290 28.62 -15.76 7.22
CA HIS A 290 29.03 -15.59 5.83
C HIS A 290 29.14 -14.11 5.39
N LEU A 291 29.04 -13.18 6.34
CA LEU A 291 29.24 -11.75 6.09
C LEU A 291 30.70 -11.34 6.39
N LEU A 292 31.15 -10.25 5.72
CA LEU A 292 32.49 -9.68 5.90
C LEU A 292 32.64 -9.06 7.28
#